data_5fca3a6ae4fd1379a42314ce2e310c72
#
_entry.id   5fca3a6ae4fd1379a42314ce2e310c72
#
_cell.length_a   1.000
_cell.length_b   1.000
_cell.length_c   1.000
_cell.angle_alpha   90.00
_cell.angle_beta   90.00
_cell.angle_gamma   90.00
#
_symmetry.space_group_name_H-M   'P 1'
#
loop_
_entity.id
_entity.type
_entity.pdbx_description
1 polymer ?
#
loop_
_entity_poly.entity_id
_entity_poly.type
_entity_poly.pdbx_seq_one_letter_code
_entity_poly.pdbx_strand_id
1 'polypeptide(L)'
;MSEKNEIAKVIKFIQNGFIVNEKGKIKSQKNNRYYTPSEVLGLYRKSVEAFGDSTDMTVEDFTKVIESLKPKDNIPCINLHDYLLNDIFKNQNFLIDPTFSEIKFRANGCQYYSNSNFDELLTHYRSIAETDEVLSQYKIGTIESMLKKIAMEANSNKMNSISKSIAYDPNCEKYIDPFLKCYDEFLEIEEDYDIFKTITMHFMWQVKRKITNKPVVWHIWPNFFGPTGIGKSFFLKRFCSPFENYYIETKISSFFDDTKEIGKFTNKFIVNFEELSVNREKIVAGEAALSKDEISTLKAMITGEKRDTRIYGTQRQSTNVLTASYISSANEHLYDVFFDETSMRRYFDFTCKRSKPATEEEQKKLNKFLDHNELLWKAVDENRDKGYWDPSSEIGKKIAKIQSEYYPTKSNIIYFNRFYKFTYDANVKPTEIYTTYSAWCKNSGCKPKSLVNFNSEIKRRWPKLIGKDDLPHFKAELRDDNTIKMDDNGKIKVSSVDNIT
;
A
#
# COMPACT_ATOMS: atom_id res chain seq x y z
N MET A 1 73.79 -12.76 -9.33
CA MET A 1 72.53 -13.31 -8.74
C MET A 1 71.78 -14.05 -9.81
N SER A 2 71.09 -15.17 -9.50
CA SER A 2 70.33 -15.83 -10.54
C SER A 2 69.10 -14.99 -10.87
N GLU A 3 68.76 -14.89 -12.12
CA GLU A 3 67.59 -14.13 -12.67
C GLU A 3 66.30 -14.40 -11.90
N LYS A 4 66.10 -15.63 -11.44
CA LYS A 4 64.96 -16.03 -10.57
C LYS A 4 64.93 -15.30 -9.21
N ASN A 5 66.09 -14.97 -8.62
CA ASN A 5 66.15 -14.32 -7.35
C ASN A 5 65.85 -12.83 -7.46
N GLU A 6 66.17 -12.22 -8.61
CA GLU A 6 65.89 -10.83 -8.90
C GLU A 6 64.41 -10.61 -9.16
N ILE A 7 63.78 -11.49 -9.95
CA ILE A 7 62.35 -11.48 -10.20
C ILE A 7 61.55 -11.57 -8.86
N ALA A 8 61.97 -12.46 -7.95
CA ALA A 8 61.31 -12.60 -6.63
C ALA A 8 61.43 -11.31 -5.79
N LYS A 9 62.59 -10.60 -5.81
CA LYS A 9 62.76 -9.32 -5.11
C LYS A 9 61.86 -8.24 -5.70
N VAL A 10 61.72 -8.19 -7.04
CA VAL A 10 60.84 -7.24 -7.74
C VAL A 10 59.38 -7.50 -7.42
N ILE A 11 58.93 -8.75 -7.43
CA ILE A 11 57.56 -9.13 -7.06
C ILE A 11 57.26 -8.66 -5.65
N LYS A 12 58.15 -8.92 -4.68
CA LYS A 12 58.00 -8.52 -3.29
C LYS A 12 57.96 -7.00 -3.14
N PHE A 13 58.80 -6.26 -3.90
CA PHE A 13 58.78 -4.81 -3.91
C PHE A 13 57.44 -4.23 -4.41
N ILE A 14 56.93 -4.82 -5.53
CA ILE A 14 55.64 -4.38 -6.10
C ILE A 14 54.50 -4.69 -5.12
N GLN A 15 54.43 -5.90 -4.59
CA GLN A 15 53.37 -6.31 -3.64
C GLN A 15 53.33 -5.46 -2.36
N ASN A 16 54.51 -4.99 -1.88
CA ASN A 16 54.59 -4.21 -0.69
C ASN A 16 54.23 -2.69 -0.86
N GLY A 17 54.23 -2.20 -2.10
CA GLY A 17 54.03 -0.77 -2.33
C GLY A 17 53.00 -0.41 -3.39
N PHE A 18 52.57 -1.38 -4.20
CA PHE A 18 51.75 -1.13 -5.37
C PHE A 18 50.67 -2.19 -5.58
N ILE A 19 49.63 -1.82 -6.28
CA ILE A 19 48.56 -2.71 -6.75
C ILE A 19 48.58 -2.68 -8.28
N VAL A 20 48.61 -3.85 -8.90
CA VAL A 20 48.51 -4.01 -10.37
C VAL A 20 47.06 -4.41 -10.67
N ASN A 21 46.35 -3.61 -11.50
CA ASN A 21 45.00 -3.94 -11.92
C ASN A 21 44.97 -4.83 -13.17
N GLU A 22 43.78 -5.32 -13.55
CA GLU A 22 43.57 -6.18 -14.75
C GLU A 22 44.08 -5.57 -16.05
N LYS A 23 44.14 -4.24 -16.15
CA LYS A 23 44.65 -3.50 -17.31
C LYS A 23 46.16 -3.26 -17.23
N GLY A 24 46.86 -3.81 -16.23
CA GLY A 24 48.31 -3.63 -16.03
C GLY A 24 48.69 -2.22 -15.54
N LYS A 25 47.74 -1.44 -15.05
CA LYS A 25 48.04 -0.15 -14.41
C LYS A 25 48.50 -0.38 -12.97
N ILE A 26 49.55 0.30 -12.59
CA ILE A 26 50.21 0.16 -11.31
C ILE A 26 49.79 1.36 -10.42
N LYS A 27 49.18 1.11 -9.28
CA LYS A 27 48.74 2.13 -8.34
C LYS A 27 49.51 2.01 -7.04
N SER A 28 50.09 3.09 -6.56
CA SER A 28 50.76 3.10 -5.25
C SER A 28 49.74 3.01 -4.12
N GLN A 29 49.97 2.12 -3.17
CA GLN A 29 49.17 1.98 -1.94
C GLN A 29 49.33 3.18 -1.00
N LYS A 30 50.48 3.89 -1.06
CA LYS A 30 50.81 4.98 -0.15
C LYS A 30 50.17 6.33 -0.52
N ASN A 31 50.08 6.64 -1.83
CA ASN A 31 49.64 7.97 -2.30
C ASN A 31 48.53 7.93 -3.34
N ASN A 32 47.98 6.74 -3.61
CA ASN A 32 46.87 6.52 -4.55
C ASN A 32 47.15 6.95 -6.01
N ARG A 33 48.41 7.31 -6.36
CA ARG A 33 48.81 7.72 -7.68
C ARG A 33 49.10 6.51 -8.58
N TYR A 34 48.79 6.65 -9.87
CA TYR A 34 49.16 5.66 -10.89
C TYR A 34 50.58 5.93 -11.39
N TYR A 35 51.28 4.85 -11.65
CA TYR A 35 52.67 4.86 -12.15
C TYR A 35 52.75 4.03 -13.40
N THR A 36 53.66 4.41 -14.29
CA THR A 36 54.08 3.58 -15.41
C THR A 36 55.08 2.54 -14.96
N PRO A 37 55.24 1.40 -15.69
CA PRO A 37 56.27 0.38 -15.39
C PRO A 37 57.68 1.00 -15.24
N SER A 38 58.01 1.97 -16.08
CA SER A 38 59.30 2.64 -16.04
C SER A 38 59.51 3.49 -14.77
N GLU A 39 58.44 4.16 -14.28
CA GLU A 39 58.54 4.92 -13.03
C GLU A 39 58.72 3.99 -11.83
N VAL A 40 58.00 2.84 -11.79
CA VAL A 40 58.11 1.87 -10.69
C VAL A 40 59.49 1.19 -10.72
N LEU A 41 60.00 0.85 -11.90
CA LEU A 41 61.35 0.32 -12.04
C LEU A 41 62.43 1.35 -11.56
N GLY A 42 62.23 2.62 -11.84
CA GLY A 42 63.07 3.67 -11.30
C GLY A 42 63.07 3.76 -9.79
N LEU A 43 61.88 3.56 -9.16
CA LEU A 43 61.76 3.48 -7.70
C LEU A 43 62.40 2.21 -7.14
N TYR A 44 62.28 1.08 -7.83
CA TYR A 44 62.93 -0.16 -7.45
C TYR A 44 64.46 -0.01 -7.51
N ARG A 45 65.02 0.55 -8.59
CA ARG A 45 66.48 0.80 -8.73
C ARG A 45 67.02 1.62 -7.59
N LYS A 46 66.38 2.75 -7.28
CA LYS A 46 66.72 3.59 -6.14
C LYS A 46 66.67 2.83 -4.80
N SER A 47 65.73 1.94 -4.64
CA SER A 47 65.60 1.11 -3.44
C SER A 47 66.75 0.10 -3.34
N VAL A 48 67.16 -0.51 -4.46
CA VAL A 48 68.28 -1.46 -4.49
C VAL A 48 69.63 -0.78 -4.26
N GLU A 49 69.86 0.37 -4.91
CA GLU A 49 71.02 1.21 -4.74
C GLU A 49 71.21 1.67 -3.28
N ALA A 50 70.11 2.00 -2.57
CA ALA A 50 70.15 2.39 -1.20
C ALA A 50 70.67 1.30 -0.25
N PHE A 51 70.65 0.04 -0.67
CA PHE A 51 71.19 -1.14 0.03
C PHE A 51 72.55 -1.61 -0.56
N GLY A 52 73.16 -0.85 -1.45
CA GLY A 52 74.47 -1.16 -2.01
C GLY A 52 74.47 -2.22 -3.11
N ASP A 53 73.28 -2.57 -3.63
CA ASP A 53 73.09 -3.53 -4.72
C ASP A 53 72.83 -2.78 -6.04
N SER A 54 72.90 -3.50 -7.18
CA SER A 54 72.56 -2.98 -8.49
C SER A 54 71.61 -4.00 -9.19
N THR A 55 70.82 -3.52 -10.14
CA THR A 55 69.95 -4.36 -10.94
C THR A 55 70.11 -4.03 -12.42
N ASP A 56 70.31 -5.05 -13.26
CA ASP A 56 70.38 -4.97 -14.70
C ASP A 56 69.01 -5.15 -15.38
N MET A 57 67.91 -5.21 -14.61
CA MET A 57 66.57 -5.43 -15.11
C MET A 57 66.16 -4.35 -16.10
N THR A 58 65.74 -4.75 -17.28
CA THR A 58 65.24 -3.85 -18.31
C THR A 58 63.77 -3.46 -18.05
N VAL A 59 63.29 -2.41 -18.70
CA VAL A 59 61.87 -2.04 -18.63
C VAL A 59 60.98 -3.12 -19.20
N GLU A 60 61.44 -3.84 -20.22
CA GLU A 60 60.73 -4.94 -20.86
C GLU A 60 60.54 -6.12 -19.88
N ASP A 61 61.63 -6.53 -19.18
CA ASP A 61 61.57 -7.63 -18.21
C ASP A 61 60.72 -7.25 -17.00
N PHE A 62 60.81 -6.00 -16.54
CA PHE A 62 59.97 -5.47 -15.50
C PHE A 62 58.47 -5.48 -15.89
N THR A 63 58.21 -5.12 -17.16
CA THR A 63 56.84 -5.17 -17.70
C THR A 63 56.28 -6.60 -17.72
N LYS A 64 57.10 -7.57 -18.10
CA LYS A 64 56.71 -9.01 -18.05
C LYS A 64 56.41 -9.44 -16.62
N VAL A 65 57.18 -9.00 -15.65
CA VAL A 65 56.90 -9.28 -14.23
C VAL A 65 55.57 -8.65 -13.82
N ILE A 66 55.27 -7.38 -14.21
CA ILE A 66 53.98 -6.76 -13.96
C ILE A 66 52.83 -7.50 -14.62
N GLU A 67 53.02 -7.97 -15.84
CA GLU A 67 52.02 -8.78 -16.54
C GLU A 67 51.77 -10.12 -15.83
N SER A 68 52.79 -10.72 -15.24
CA SER A 68 52.65 -11.95 -14.42
C SER A 68 51.90 -11.69 -13.09
N LEU A 69 51.91 -10.43 -12.62
CA LEU A 69 51.22 -10.00 -11.40
C LEU A 69 49.80 -9.46 -11.67
N LYS A 70 49.41 -9.35 -12.94
CA LYS A 70 48.00 -9.16 -13.25
C LYS A 70 47.21 -10.29 -12.62
N PRO A 71 46.09 -10.00 -11.98
CA PRO A 71 45.21 -11.03 -11.50
C PRO A 71 44.97 -12.04 -12.63
N LYS A 72 45.48 -13.27 -12.46
CA LYS A 72 45.17 -14.32 -13.42
C LYS A 72 43.70 -14.55 -13.38
N ASP A 73 43.02 -14.65 -14.51
CA ASP A 73 41.61 -14.90 -14.72
C ASP A 73 41.06 -16.19 -14.08
N ASN A 74 41.71 -16.70 -13.05
CA ASN A 74 41.36 -17.92 -12.32
C ASN A 74 41.12 -17.73 -10.83
N ILE A 75 40.86 -16.48 -10.34
CA ILE A 75 39.97 -16.36 -9.22
C ILE A 75 38.60 -16.60 -9.84
N PRO A 76 37.83 -17.63 -9.42
CA PRO A 76 36.45 -17.72 -9.89
C PRO A 76 35.86 -16.33 -9.61
N CYS A 77 35.39 -15.68 -10.67
CA CYS A 77 34.75 -14.36 -10.55
C CYS A 77 33.58 -14.59 -9.61
N ILE A 78 33.85 -14.47 -8.31
CA ILE A 78 32.79 -14.59 -7.31
C ILE A 78 31.88 -13.41 -7.62
N ASN A 79 30.74 -13.74 -8.20
CA ASN A 79 29.74 -12.75 -8.52
C ASN A 79 29.46 -11.98 -7.22
N LEU A 80 29.66 -10.67 -7.23
CA LEU A 80 29.44 -9.81 -6.06
C LEU A 80 28.06 -10.06 -5.43
N HIS A 81 27.05 -10.32 -6.25
CA HIS A 81 25.71 -10.69 -5.81
C HIS A 81 25.73 -11.96 -4.94
N ASP A 82 26.35 -13.01 -5.43
CA ASP A 82 26.40 -14.31 -4.74
C ASP A 82 27.26 -14.23 -3.47
N TYR A 83 28.33 -13.43 -3.53
CA TYR A 83 29.18 -13.17 -2.37
C TYR A 83 28.40 -12.48 -1.25
N LEU A 84 27.73 -11.35 -1.56
CA LEU A 84 26.93 -10.58 -0.59
C LEU A 84 25.75 -11.41 -0.08
N LEU A 85 25.08 -12.14 -0.93
CA LEU A 85 23.95 -13.00 -0.56
C LEU A 85 24.39 -14.10 0.43
N ASN A 86 25.51 -14.76 0.16
CA ASN A 86 26.09 -15.77 1.04
C ASN A 86 26.57 -15.17 2.37
N ASP A 87 27.16 -13.98 2.35
CA ASP A 87 27.57 -13.28 3.57
C ASP A 87 26.38 -12.92 4.43
N ILE A 88 25.31 -12.38 3.84
CA ILE A 88 24.06 -12.08 4.53
C ILE A 88 23.45 -13.33 5.16
N PHE A 89 23.40 -14.46 4.45
CA PHE A 89 22.84 -15.70 4.99
C PHE A 89 23.71 -16.34 6.07
N LYS A 90 25.03 -16.19 6.00
CA LYS A 90 25.94 -16.72 7.01
C LYS A 90 25.99 -15.87 8.27
N ASN A 91 25.77 -14.58 8.13
CA ASN A 91 25.85 -13.63 9.22
C ASN A 91 24.49 -13.46 9.91
N GLN A 92 24.37 -13.99 11.14
CA GLN A 92 23.13 -13.91 11.94
C GLN A 92 22.68 -12.48 12.30
N ASN A 93 23.52 -11.47 12.06
CA ASN A 93 23.18 -10.08 12.29
C ASN A 93 22.43 -9.43 11.12
N PHE A 94 22.27 -10.12 9.99
CA PHE A 94 21.53 -9.63 8.85
C PHE A 94 20.22 -10.38 8.68
N LEU A 95 19.20 -9.65 8.22
CA LEU A 95 17.90 -10.18 7.85
C LEU A 95 17.43 -9.51 6.57
N ILE A 96 17.15 -10.29 5.55
CA ILE A 96 16.47 -9.78 4.35
C ILE A 96 14.98 -9.68 4.68
N ASP A 97 14.44 -8.46 4.68
CA ASP A 97 13.00 -8.23 4.78
C ASP A 97 12.40 -8.06 3.38
N PRO A 98 11.79 -9.11 2.83
CA PRO A 98 11.26 -9.05 1.48
C PRO A 98 10.08 -8.09 1.33
N THR A 99 9.36 -7.80 2.41
CA THR A 99 8.17 -6.93 2.38
C THR A 99 8.53 -5.49 2.05
N PHE A 100 9.62 -5.01 2.62
CA PHE A 100 10.08 -3.63 2.44
C PHE A 100 11.20 -3.51 1.42
N SER A 101 11.63 -4.62 0.80
CA SER A 101 12.82 -4.67 -0.06
C SER A 101 14.05 -4.12 0.65
N GLU A 102 14.23 -4.50 1.91
CA GLU A 102 15.29 -4.01 2.79
C GLU A 102 16.14 -5.15 3.34
N ILE A 103 17.38 -4.83 3.69
CA ILE A 103 18.23 -5.69 4.50
C ILE A 103 18.39 -5.00 5.85
N LYS A 104 17.89 -5.65 6.90
CA LYS A 104 17.96 -5.16 8.29
C LYS A 104 19.21 -5.69 8.96
N PHE A 105 19.82 -4.85 9.78
CA PHE A 105 21.00 -5.17 10.55
C PHE A 105 20.68 -5.20 12.05
N ARG A 106 21.27 -6.15 12.76
CA ARG A 106 21.18 -6.26 14.21
C ARG A 106 22.58 -6.04 14.80
N ALA A 107 22.74 -4.98 15.57
CA ALA A 107 23.99 -4.75 16.29
C ALA A 107 24.25 -5.87 17.31
N ASN A 108 25.51 -6.17 17.55
CA ASN A 108 25.91 -7.19 18.52
C ASN A 108 25.31 -6.93 19.90
N GLY A 109 24.64 -7.92 20.47
CA GLY A 109 23.96 -7.84 21.76
C GLY A 109 22.52 -7.33 21.73
N CYS A 110 21.97 -6.89 20.57
CA CYS A 110 20.58 -6.51 20.43
C CYS A 110 19.71 -7.71 20.08
N GLN A 111 18.51 -7.80 20.68
CA GLN A 111 17.53 -8.84 20.35
C GLN A 111 16.77 -8.56 19.06
N TYR A 112 16.64 -7.30 18.65
CA TYR A 112 15.80 -6.86 17.54
C TYR A 112 16.63 -6.26 16.42
N TYR A 113 16.21 -6.51 15.18
CA TYR A 113 16.74 -5.85 14.01
C TYR A 113 16.25 -4.41 13.96
N SER A 114 17.14 -3.49 13.65
CA SER A 114 16.80 -2.07 13.53
C SER A 114 15.96 -1.82 12.27
N ASN A 115 14.92 -1.01 12.38
CA ASN A 115 14.03 -0.64 11.28
C ASN A 115 14.63 0.42 10.33
N SER A 116 15.77 0.99 10.65
CA SER A 116 16.22 2.24 10.00
C SER A 116 17.45 2.10 9.11
N ASN A 117 18.11 0.91 8.98
CA ASN A 117 19.55 1.04 8.80
C ASN A 117 20.16 0.28 7.65
N PHE A 118 19.68 0.60 6.43
CA PHE A 118 20.51 0.40 5.25
C PHE A 118 21.87 1.14 5.38
N ASP A 119 21.91 2.30 6.06
CA ASP A 119 23.12 3.06 6.33
C ASP A 119 24.08 2.35 7.30
N GLU A 120 23.57 1.65 8.32
CA GLU A 120 24.41 0.81 9.20
C GLU A 120 24.99 -0.38 8.44
N LEU A 121 24.17 -1.03 7.62
CA LEU A 121 24.63 -2.10 6.74
C LEU A 121 25.73 -1.59 5.79
N LEU A 122 25.55 -0.44 5.17
CA LEU A 122 26.55 0.20 4.32
C LEU A 122 27.80 0.56 5.12
N THR A 123 27.66 1.03 6.36
CA THR A 123 28.80 1.33 7.24
C THR A 123 29.57 0.07 7.57
N HIS A 124 28.87 -1.04 7.86
CA HIS A 124 29.50 -2.34 8.03
C HIS A 124 30.29 -2.74 6.78
N TYR A 125 29.68 -2.73 5.61
CA TYR A 125 30.37 -3.10 4.37
C TYR A 125 31.50 -2.11 4.01
N ARG A 126 31.38 -0.83 4.35
CA ARG A 126 32.48 0.14 4.21
C ARG A 126 33.67 -0.23 5.11
N SER A 127 33.42 -0.67 6.34
CA SER A 127 34.48 -1.01 7.28
C SER A 127 35.30 -2.25 6.87
N ILE A 128 34.67 -3.20 6.18
CA ILE A 128 35.34 -4.43 5.73
C ILE A 128 35.83 -4.38 4.28
N ALA A 129 35.28 -3.47 3.47
CA ALA A 129 35.55 -3.40 2.03
C ALA A 129 37.06 -3.19 1.68
N GLU A 130 37.83 -2.57 2.58
CA GLU A 130 39.26 -2.33 2.36
C GLU A 130 40.11 -3.58 2.68
N THR A 131 39.61 -4.46 3.53
CA THR A 131 40.36 -5.64 4.01
C THR A 131 39.87 -6.95 3.42
N ASP A 132 38.66 -6.98 2.88
CA ASP A 132 38.07 -8.16 2.25
C ASP A 132 38.52 -8.31 0.81
N GLU A 133 39.02 -9.49 0.44
CA GLU A 133 39.60 -9.76 -0.87
C GLU A 133 38.63 -9.56 -2.03
N VAL A 134 37.36 -9.82 -1.83
CA VAL A 134 36.32 -9.68 -2.85
C VAL A 134 35.79 -8.26 -2.89
N LEU A 135 35.41 -7.71 -1.75
CA LEU A 135 34.78 -6.40 -1.66
C LEU A 135 35.74 -5.26 -2.02
N SER A 136 37.06 -5.42 -1.75
CA SER A 136 38.07 -4.45 -2.11
C SER A 136 38.18 -4.17 -3.61
N GLN A 137 37.68 -5.07 -4.44
CA GLN A 137 37.64 -4.93 -5.91
C GLN A 137 36.50 -4.01 -6.37
N TYR A 138 35.54 -3.70 -5.51
CA TYR A 138 34.33 -2.96 -5.87
C TYR A 138 34.27 -1.59 -5.19
N LYS A 139 33.73 -0.59 -5.89
CA LYS A 139 33.38 0.67 -5.27
C LYS A 139 32.22 0.48 -4.32
N ILE A 140 32.20 1.22 -3.20
CA ILE A 140 31.11 1.13 -2.21
C ILE A 140 29.71 1.37 -2.82
N GLY A 141 29.59 2.27 -3.80
CA GLY A 141 28.32 2.50 -4.51
C GLY A 141 27.87 1.31 -5.37
N THR A 142 28.80 0.44 -5.80
CA THR A 142 28.46 -0.82 -6.49
C THR A 142 27.94 -1.84 -5.50
N ILE A 143 28.58 -1.94 -4.33
CA ILE A 143 28.13 -2.79 -3.22
C ILE A 143 26.74 -2.38 -2.78
N GLU A 144 26.50 -1.08 -2.56
CA GLU A 144 25.18 -0.53 -2.22
C GLU A 144 24.10 -0.88 -3.25
N SER A 145 24.41 -0.69 -4.53
CA SER A 145 23.48 -1.01 -5.61
C SER A 145 23.15 -2.50 -5.66
N MET A 146 24.12 -3.36 -5.36
CA MET A 146 23.94 -4.80 -5.35
C MET A 146 23.11 -5.26 -4.12
N LEU A 147 23.34 -4.68 -2.95
CA LEU A 147 22.52 -4.95 -1.76
C LEU A 147 21.06 -4.58 -1.98
N LYS A 148 20.79 -3.42 -2.60
CA LYS A 148 19.43 -3.01 -3.00
C LYS A 148 18.82 -4.01 -3.98
N LYS A 149 19.59 -4.50 -4.94
CA LYS A 149 19.13 -5.50 -5.90
C LYS A 149 18.75 -6.81 -5.20
N ILE A 150 19.58 -7.31 -4.28
CA ILE A 150 19.29 -8.52 -3.48
C ILE A 150 17.97 -8.38 -2.72
N ALA A 151 17.76 -7.24 -2.05
CA ALA A 151 16.53 -6.97 -1.32
C ALA A 151 15.29 -6.91 -2.23
N MET A 152 15.41 -6.28 -3.41
CA MET A 152 14.33 -6.25 -4.42
C MET A 152 14.02 -7.63 -4.99
N GLU A 153 15.02 -8.46 -5.25
CA GLU A 153 14.83 -9.83 -5.72
C GLU A 153 14.13 -10.70 -4.67
N ALA A 154 14.50 -10.56 -3.40
CA ALA A 154 13.83 -11.23 -2.30
C ALA A 154 12.34 -10.85 -2.21
N ASN A 155 12.01 -9.55 -2.38
CA ASN A 155 10.62 -9.08 -2.47
C ASN A 155 9.89 -9.73 -3.65
N SER A 156 10.47 -9.68 -4.85
CA SER A 156 9.85 -10.27 -6.04
C SER A 156 9.61 -11.77 -5.88
N ASN A 157 10.56 -12.50 -5.28
CA ASN A 157 10.43 -13.93 -5.00
C ASN A 157 9.31 -14.22 -3.99
N LYS A 158 9.18 -13.41 -2.93
CA LYS A 158 8.09 -13.54 -1.95
C LYS A 158 6.74 -13.23 -2.59
N MET A 159 6.64 -12.15 -3.38
CA MET A 159 5.41 -11.80 -4.12
C MET A 159 4.99 -12.94 -5.06
N ASN A 160 5.94 -13.50 -5.80
CA ASN A 160 5.68 -14.65 -6.69
C ASN A 160 5.24 -15.89 -5.91
N SER A 161 5.82 -16.14 -4.74
CA SER A 161 5.44 -17.26 -3.86
C SER A 161 4.00 -17.10 -3.38
N ILE A 162 3.60 -15.91 -2.91
CA ILE A 162 2.22 -15.62 -2.49
C ILE A 162 1.27 -15.78 -3.68
N SER A 163 1.59 -15.20 -4.84
CA SER A 163 0.78 -15.32 -6.04
C SER A 163 0.53 -16.78 -6.43
N LYS A 164 1.58 -17.62 -6.37
CA LYS A 164 1.46 -19.06 -6.64
C LYS A 164 0.63 -19.80 -5.59
N SER A 165 0.74 -19.42 -4.32
CA SER A 165 0.01 -20.07 -3.23
C SER A 165 -1.50 -19.86 -3.31
N ILE A 166 -1.96 -18.79 -3.95
CA ILE A 166 -3.37 -18.44 -4.15
C ILE A 166 -3.82 -18.57 -5.61
N ALA A 167 -2.97 -19.08 -6.50
CA ALA A 167 -3.31 -19.28 -7.90
C ALA A 167 -4.58 -20.12 -8.06
N TYR A 168 -5.36 -19.84 -9.09
CA TYR A 168 -6.63 -20.53 -9.33
C TYR A 168 -6.48 -22.04 -9.39
N ASP A 169 -7.35 -22.74 -8.63
CA ASP A 169 -7.51 -24.18 -8.67
C ASP A 169 -9.02 -24.49 -8.80
N PRO A 170 -9.47 -25.06 -9.93
CA PRO A 170 -10.88 -25.37 -10.14
C PRO A 170 -11.44 -26.35 -9.10
N ASN A 171 -10.61 -27.19 -8.48
CA ASN A 171 -11.04 -28.08 -7.41
C ASN A 171 -11.47 -27.33 -6.14
N CYS A 172 -11.07 -26.07 -6.01
CA CYS A 172 -11.43 -25.22 -4.87
C CYS A 172 -12.77 -24.49 -5.06
N GLU A 173 -13.37 -24.45 -6.25
CA GLU A 173 -14.64 -23.74 -6.49
C GLU A 173 -15.79 -24.21 -5.57
N LYS A 174 -15.79 -25.47 -5.19
CA LYS A 174 -16.75 -26.04 -4.23
C LYS A 174 -16.75 -25.37 -2.85
N TYR A 175 -15.69 -24.64 -2.51
CA TYR A 175 -15.55 -23.95 -1.24
C TYR A 175 -16.15 -22.54 -1.26
N ILE A 176 -16.49 -21.97 -2.42
CA ILE A 176 -17.00 -20.58 -2.53
C ILE A 176 -18.23 -20.38 -1.64
N ASP A 177 -19.30 -21.11 -1.91
CA ASP A 177 -20.56 -20.94 -1.18
C ASP A 177 -20.46 -21.28 0.31
N PRO A 178 -19.83 -22.40 0.75
CA PRO A 178 -19.68 -22.68 2.16
C PRO A 178 -18.93 -21.58 2.94
N PHE A 179 -17.88 -21.03 2.37
CA PHE A 179 -17.10 -19.97 3.02
C PHE A 179 -17.89 -18.65 3.05
N LEU A 180 -18.39 -18.20 1.91
CA LEU A 180 -19.07 -16.92 1.81
C LEU A 180 -20.38 -16.90 2.61
N LYS A 181 -21.15 -18.00 2.66
CA LYS A 181 -22.33 -18.11 3.53
C LYS A 181 -21.96 -18.01 5.00
N CYS A 182 -20.86 -18.66 5.42
CA CYS A 182 -20.40 -18.55 6.80
C CYS A 182 -20.02 -17.10 7.15
N TYR A 183 -19.39 -16.38 6.22
CA TYR A 183 -18.99 -14.98 6.41
C TYR A 183 -20.20 -14.04 6.44
N ASP A 184 -21.15 -14.23 5.53
CA ASP A 184 -22.42 -13.53 5.46
C ASP A 184 -23.22 -13.70 6.77
N GLU A 185 -23.40 -14.93 7.22
CA GLU A 185 -24.05 -15.26 8.49
C GLU A 185 -23.34 -14.65 9.71
N PHE A 186 -21.99 -14.68 9.72
CA PHE A 186 -21.22 -14.12 10.83
C PHE A 186 -21.35 -12.62 10.94
N LEU A 187 -21.34 -11.90 9.82
CA LEU A 187 -21.43 -10.44 9.78
C LEU A 187 -22.88 -9.96 9.77
N GLU A 188 -23.85 -10.85 9.53
CA GLU A 188 -25.28 -10.53 9.35
C GLU A 188 -25.45 -9.45 8.26
N ILE A 189 -24.93 -9.73 7.05
CA ILE A 189 -24.98 -8.80 5.93
C ILE A 189 -26.43 -8.56 5.49
N GLU A 190 -26.78 -7.28 5.28
CA GLU A 190 -28.16 -6.89 4.89
C GLU A 190 -28.47 -7.18 3.44
N GLU A 191 -27.49 -7.04 2.59
CA GLU A 191 -27.61 -7.18 1.15
C GLU A 191 -27.82 -8.64 0.74
N ASP A 192 -28.49 -8.88 -0.40
CA ASP A 192 -28.69 -10.21 -0.96
C ASP A 192 -27.36 -10.98 -1.02
N TYR A 193 -27.36 -12.24 -0.63
CA TYR A 193 -26.18 -13.12 -0.65
C TYR A 193 -25.47 -13.12 -2.02
N ASP A 194 -26.22 -13.10 -3.14
CA ASP A 194 -25.63 -13.06 -4.48
C ASP A 194 -24.84 -11.77 -4.74
N ILE A 195 -25.26 -10.65 -4.15
CA ILE A 195 -24.55 -9.37 -4.24
C ILE A 195 -23.27 -9.47 -3.40
N PHE A 196 -23.37 -9.95 -2.16
CA PHE A 196 -22.22 -10.16 -1.28
C PHE A 196 -21.17 -11.07 -1.95
N LYS A 197 -21.63 -12.22 -2.48
CA LYS A 197 -20.79 -13.17 -3.22
C LYS A 197 -20.11 -12.50 -4.41
N THR A 198 -20.88 -11.82 -5.25
CA THR A 198 -20.38 -11.19 -6.49
C THR A 198 -19.30 -10.14 -6.21
N ILE A 199 -19.55 -9.23 -5.28
CA ILE A 199 -18.62 -8.14 -4.93
C ILE A 199 -17.36 -8.72 -4.24
N THR A 200 -17.52 -9.66 -3.31
CA THR A 200 -16.39 -10.28 -2.61
C THR A 200 -15.50 -11.06 -3.57
N MET A 201 -16.06 -11.88 -4.46
CA MET A 201 -15.30 -12.60 -5.46
C MET A 201 -14.62 -11.66 -6.46
N HIS A 202 -15.29 -10.58 -6.85
CA HIS A 202 -14.71 -9.58 -7.75
C HIS A 202 -13.55 -8.83 -7.08
N PHE A 203 -13.66 -8.49 -5.79
CA PHE A 203 -12.56 -7.92 -5.02
C PHE A 203 -11.36 -8.87 -4.96
N MET A 204 -11.58 -10.15 -4.66
CA MET A 204 -10.51 -11.16 -4.64
C MET A 204 -9.85 -11.32 -6.00
N TRP A 205 -10.63 -11.34 -7.08
CA TRP A 205 -10.16 -11.37 -8.46
C TRP A 205 -9.29 -10.13 -8.76
N GLN A 206 -9.75 -8.94 -8.39
CA GLN A 206 -9.00 -7.68 -8.54
C GLN A 206 -7.65 -7.72 -7.84
N VAL A 207 -7.60 -8.20 -6.58
CA VAL A 207 -6.36 -8.37 -5.81
C VAL A 207 -5.39 -9.28 -6.56
N LYS A 208 -5.84 -10.46 -6.96
CA LYS A 208 -5.01 -11.44 -7.68
C LYS A 208 -4.47 -10.90 -9.01
N ARG A 209 -5.29 -10.16 -9.78
CA ARG A 209 -4.86 -9.55 -11.04
C ARG A 209 -3.83 -8.45 -10.84
N LYS A 210 -4.02 -7.59 -9.85
CA LYS A 210 -3.04 -6.54 -9.53
C LYS A 210 -1.69 -7.12 -9.11
N ILE A 211 -1.67 -8.17 -8.29
CA ILE A 211 -0.44 -8.86 -7.89
C ILE A 211 0.30 -9.45 -9.10
N THR A 212 -0.44 -9.97 -10.08
CA THR A 212 0.11 -10.57 -11.29
C THR A 212 0.29 -9.57 -12.44
N ASN A 213 0.12 -8.27 -12.17
CA ASN A 213 0.21 -7.17 -13.14
C ASN A 213 -0.70 -7.38 -14.36
N LYS A 214 -1.88 -7.96 -14.14
CA LYS A 214 -2.93 -8.11 -15.17
C LYS A 214 -3.91 -6.93 -15.09
N PRO A 215 -4.45 -6.45 -16.21
CA PRO A 215 -5.40 -5.34 -16.20
C PRO A 215 -6.66 -5.68 -15.42
N VAL A 216 -7.18 -4.71 -14.67
CA VAL A 216 -8.41 -4.83 -13.89
C VAL A 216 -9.49 -3.96 -14.50
N VAL A 217 -10.67 -4.52 -14.71
CA VAL A 217 -11.87 -3.80 -15.10
C VAL A 217 -12.82 -3.69 -13.91
N TRP A 218 -13.62 -2.62 -13.87
CA TRP A 218 -14.62 -2.43 -12.80
C TRP A 218 -14.04 -2.49 -11.39
N HIS A 219 -13.00 -1.69 -11.12
CA HIS A 219 -12.41 -1.61 -9.77
C HIS A 219 -13.46 -1.43 -8.69
N ILE A 220 -13.32 -2.19 -7.60
CA ILE A 220 -14.23 -2.15 -6.46
C ILE A 220 -13.45 -1.98 -5.14
N TRP A 221 -14.01 -1.19 -4.25
CA TRP A 221 -13.60 -1.05 -2.86
C TRP A 221 -14.80 -1.40 -1.97
N PRO A 222 -14.87 -2.61 -1.43
CA PRO A 222 -15.90 -2.99 -0.48
C PRO A 222 -15.63 -2.39 0.90
N ASN A 223 -16.68 -1.92 1.57
CA ASN A 223 -16.65 -1.44 2.94
C ASN A 223 -17.64 -2.26 3.78
N PHE A 224 -17.18 -2.77 4.90
CA PHE A 224 -18.02 -3.43 5.89
C PHE A 224 -18.46 -2.40 6.91
N PHE A 225 -19.61 -1.81 6.68
CA PHE A 225 -20.22 -0.78 7.52
C PHE A 225 -21.03 -1.41 8.65
N GLY A 226 -20.94 -0.87 9.86
CA GLY A 226 -21.74 -1.34 10.99
C GLY A 226 -21.14 -0.98 12.36
N PRO A 227 -21.80 -1.36 13.47
CA PRO A 227 -21.37 -1.01 14.81
C PRO A 227 -19.96 -1.44 15.16
N THR A 228 -19.35 -0.74 16.11
CA THR A 228 -18.03 -1.11 16.65
C THR A 228 -18.15 -2.39 17.49
N GLY A 229 -17.10 -3.21 17.46
CA GLY A 229 -16.99 -4.41 18.31
C GLY A 229 -17.69 -5.67 17.80
N ILE A 230 -18.32 -5.63 16.62
CA ILE A 230 -18.97 -6.82 16.03
C ILE A 230 -18.04 -7.79 15.30
N GLY A 231 -16.74 -7.49 15.25
CA GLY A 231 -15.72 -8.39 14.68
C GLY A 231 -15.31 -8.10 13.23
N LYS A 232 -15.69 -6.97 12.62
CA LYS A 232 -15.35 -6.61 11.22
C LYS A 232 -13.85 -6.64 10.96
N SER A 233 -13.05 -5.90 11.73
CA SER A 233 -11.59 -5.82 11.53
C SER A 233 -10.92 -7.17 11.78
N PHE A 234 -11.37 -7.92 12.81
CA PHE A 234 -10.90 -9.28 13.03
C PHE A 234 -11.16 -10.18 11.81
N PHE A 235 -12.38 -10.14 11.28
CA PHE A 235 -12.75 -10.89 10.08
C PHE A 235 -11.85 -10.50 8.89
N LEU A 236 -11.72 -9.20 8.58
CA LEU A 236 -10.92 -8.75 7.42
C LEU A 236 -9.45 -9.12 7.55
N LYS A 237 -8.86 -8.96 8.72
CA LYS A 237 -7.48 -9.39 8.97
C LYS A 237 -7.28 -10.87 8.70
N ARG A 238 -8.21 -11.71 9.15
CA ARG A 238 -8.15 -13.15 8.91
C ARG A 238 -8.50 -13.53 7.46
N PHE A 239 -9.48 -12.85 6.86
CA PHE A 239 -9.81 -13.00 5.44
C PHE A 239 -8.62 -12.70 4.53
N CYS A 240 -7.80 -11.71 4.88
CA CYS A 240 -6.61 -11.32 4.15
C CYS A 240 -5.33 -12.05 4.61
N SER A 241 -5.42 -13.03 5.50
CA SER A 241 -4.27 -13.75 6.08
C SER A 241 -3.29 -14.36 5.06
N PRO A 242 -3.69 -14.81 3.84
CA PRO A 242 -2.73 -15.31 2.85
C PRO A 242 -1.70 -14.27 2.40
N PHE A 243 -1.96 -12.98 2.63
CA PHE A 243 -1.08 -11.89 2.20
C PHE A 243 -0.11 -11.42 3.29
N GLU A 244 -0.28 -11.85 4.55
CA GLU A 244 0.62 -11.51 5.67
C GLU A 244 1.06 -10.04 5.71
N ASN A 245 2.37 -9.80 5.52
CA ASN A 245 2.99 -8.48 5.55
C ASN A 245 2.61 -7.56 4.38
N TYR A 246 1.94 -8.08 3.34
CA TYR A 246 1.42 -7.30 2.22
C TYR A 246 -0.01 -6.79 2.45
N TYR A 247 -0.60 -7.13 3.60
CA TYR A 247 -1.80 -6.52 4.16
C TYR A 247 -1.42 -5.46 5.18
N ILE A 248 -2.11 -4.32 5.17
CA ILE A 248 -1.91 -3.24 6.15
C ILE A 248 -3.24 -2.68 6.60
N GLU A 249 -3.34 -2.40 7.90
CA GLU A 249 -4.45 -1.66 8.52
C GLU A 249 -4.00 -0.23 8.75
N THR A 250 -4.83 0.75 8.35
CA THR A 250 -4.50 2.16 8.46
C THR A 250 -5.76 3.02 8.53
N LYS A 251 -5.58 4.30 8.86
CA LYS A 251 -6.65 5.31 8.79
C LYS A 251 -6.58 6.02 7.44
N ILE A 252 -7.73 6.43 6.92
CA ILE A 252 -7.74 7.16 5.65
C ILE A 252 -7.03 8.53 5.75
N SER A 253 -7.05 9.16 6.92
CA SER A 253 -6.30 10.40 7.18
C SER A 253 -4.80 10.23 6.95
N SER A 254 -4.23 9.12 7.41
CA SER A 254 -2.81 8.80 7.22
C SER A 254 -2.41 8.67 5.74
N PHE A 255 -3.38 8.41 4.86
CA PHE A 255 -3.14 8.31 3.43
C PHE A 255 -2.84 9.66 2.78
N PHE A 256 -3.33 10.77 3.38
CA PHE A 256 -3.18 12.12 2.85
C PHE A 256 -2.12 12.96 3.56
N ASP A 257 -1.75 12.57 4.78
CA ASP A 257 -0.91 13.37 5.68
C ASP A 257 0.54 13.55 5.19
N ASP A 258 1.04 12.71 4.29
CA ASP A 258 2.36 12.92 3.71
C ASP A 258 2.53 12.20 2.36
N THR A 259 3.08 12.92 1.37
CA THR A 259 3.55 12.32 0.10
C THR A 259 4.61 11.22 0.34
N LYS A 260 5.24 11.18 1.51
CA LYS A 260 6.15 10.12 1.96
C LYS A 260 5.41 8.83 2.34
N GLU A 261 4.18 8.92 2.83
CA GLU A 261 3.38 7.77 3.25
C GLU A 261 2.87 6.94 2.05
N ILE A 262 2.69 7.56 0.88
CA ILE A 262 2.27 6.85 -0.33
C ILE A 262 3.23 5.70 -0.68
N GLY A 263 4.52 5.87 -0.40
CA GLY A 263 5.52 4.80 -0.55
C GLY A 263 5.23 3.56 0.30
N LYS A 264 4.56 3.71 1.43
CA LYS A 264 4.18 2.57 2.29
C LYS A 264 3.12 1.68 1.66
N PHE A 265 2.31 2.20 0.74
CA PHE A 265 1.24 1.46 0.08
C PHE A 265 1.64 0.83 -1.25
N THR A 266 2.74 1.28 -1.87
CA THR A 266 3.17 0.78 -3.18
C THR A 266 3.58 -0.70 -3.15
N ASN A 267 4.02 -1.20 -1.99
CA ASN A 267 4.43 -2.59 -1.79
C ASN A 267 3.36 -3.41 -1.04
N LYS A 268 2.10 -2.98 -1.06
CA LYS A 268 1.00 -3.71 -0.43
C LYS A 268 0.05 -4.28 -1.47
N PHE A 269 -0.58 -5.41 -1.12
CA PHE A 269 -1.61 -6.03 -1.95
C PHE A 269 -3.00 -5.60 -1.51
N ILE A 270 -3.18 -5.46 -0.18
CA ILE A 270 -4.45 -5.05 0.40
C ILE A 270 -4.20 -3.99 1.47
N VAL A 271 -4.94 -2.89 1.36
CA VAL A 271 -4.99 -1.82 2.36
C VAL A 271 -6.38 -1.80 2.96
N ASN A 272 -6.48 -2.09 4.26
CA ASN A 272 -7.71 -1.98 5.03
C ASN A 272 -7.77 -0.64 5.75
N PHE A 273 -8.78 0.16 5.45
CA PHE A 273 -9.07 1.38 6.20
C PHE A 273 -10.05 1.05 7.32
N GLU A 274 -9.54 1.01 8.56
CA GLU A 274 -10.37 0.74 9.74
C GLU A 274 -11.20 1.94 10.17
N GLU A 275 -10.75 3.14 9.83
CA GLU A 275 -11.41 4.38 10.17
C GLU A 275 -11.44 5.28 8.94
N LEU A 276 -12.65 5.59 8.49
CA LEU A 276 -12.92 6.49 7.37
C LEU A 276 -13.18 7.94 7.84
N SER A 277 -13.21 8.17 9.15
CA SER A 277 -13.47 9.49 9.73
C SER A 277 -12.34 10.46 9.38
N VAL A 278 -12.58 11.25 8.37
CA VAL A 278 -11.80 12.44 8.04
C VAL A 278 -12.62 13.63 8.48
N ASN A 279 -12.21 14.28 9.57
CA ASN A 279 -12.78 15.54 9.99
C ASN A 279 -14.33 15.49 10.21
N ARG A 280 -14.76 14.80 11.27
CA ARG A 280 -16.19 14.73 11.67
C ARG A 280 -16.86 16.12 11.71
N GLU A 281 -16.10 17.15 12.08
CA GLU A 281 -16.60 18.53 12.11
C GLU A 281 -17.00 19.01 10.71
N LYS A 282 -16.25 18.67 9.65
CA LYS A 282 -16.60 19.00 8.26
C LYS A 282 -17.84 18.23 7.80
N ILE A 283 -17.95 16.95 8.12
CA ILE A 283 -19.12 16.14 7.77
C ILE A 283 -20.35 16.68 8.47
N VAL A 284 -20.25 17.04 9.75
CA VAL A 284 -21.32 17.66 10.51
C VAL A 284 -21.68 19.05 9.96
N ALA A 285 -20.70 19.80 9.44
CA ALA A 285 -20.92 21.07 8.75
C ALA A 285 -21.50 20.92 7.34
N GLY A 286 -21.66 19.67 6.84
CA GLY A 286 -22.13 19.42 5.47
C GLY A 286 -21.07 19.69 4.40
N GLU A 287 -19.81 19.82 4.81
CA GLU A 287 -18.68 19.93 3.92
C GLU A 287 -18.20 18.53 3.48
N ALA A 288 -17.59 18.44 2.29
CA ALA A 288 -16.93 17.22 1.87
C ALA A 288 -15.80 16.88 2.86
N ALA A 289 -15.80 15.65 3.35
CA ALA A 289 -14.77 15.16 4.27
C ALA A 289 -13.37 15.23 3.64
N LEU A 290 -13.30 15.03 2.34
CA LEU A 290 -12.09 15.12 1.52
C LEU A 290 -12.20 16.26 0.50
N SER A 291 -11.09 16.91 0.25
CA SER A 291 -10.96 17.89 -0.83
C SER A 291 -11.06 17.21 -2.21
N LYS A 292 -11.31 17.99 -3.25
CA LYS A 292 -11.34 17.47 -4.64
C LYS A 292 -10.01 16.82 -5.05
N ASP A 293 -8.90 17.37 -4.59
CA ASP A 293 -7.57 16.86 -4.90
C ASP A 293 -7.28 15.53 -4.19
N GLU A 294 -7.73 15.39 -2.94
CA GLU A 294 -7.65 14.12 -2.20
C GLU A 294 -8.51 13.05 -2.86
N ILE A 295 -9.73 13.37 -3.27
CA ILE A 295 -10.62 12.45 -4.01
C ILE A 295 -9.98 12.06 -5.35
N SER A 296 -9.39 13.01 -6.08
CA SER A 296 -8.70 12.74 -7.35
C SER A 296 -7.49 11.81 -7.13
N THR A 297 -6.73 12.04 -6.07
CA THR A 297 -5.59 11.19 -5.68
C THR A 297 -6.04 9.77 -5.37
N LEU A 298 -7.09 9.59 -4.57
CA LEU A 298 -7.66 8.28 -4.27
C LEU A 298 -8.14 7.54 -5.52
N LYS A 299 -8.83 8.24 -6.43
CA LYS A 299 -9.26 7.65 -7.71
C LYS A 299 -8.08 7.14 -8.52
N ALA A 300 -7.04 7.95 -8.63
CA ALA A 300 -5.82 7.58 -9.34
C ALA A 300 -5.14 6.36 -8.69
N MET A 301 -5.16 6.24 -7.38
CA MET A 301 -4.61 5.10 -6.64
C MET A 301 -5.46 3.83 -6.80
N ILE A 302 -6.79 3.94 -6.81
CA ILE A 302 -7.68 2.78 -7.00
C ILE A 302 -7.54 2.20 -8.40
N THR A 303 -7.49 3.08 -9.43
CA THR A 303 -7.55 2.68 -10.83
C THR A 303 -6.21 2.70 -11.55
N GLY A 304 -5.19 3.34 -10.97
CA GLY A 304 -3.87 3.43 -11.56
C GLY A 304 -3.15 2.09 -11.57
N GLU A 305 -2.37 1.85 -12.61
CA GLU A 305 -1.48 0.70 -12.72
C GLU A 305 -0.06 1.08 -12.28
N LYS A 306 0.33 2.33 -12.54
CA LYS A 306 1.68 2.84 -12.23
C LYS A 306 1.58 4.26 -11.68
N ARG A 307 2.54 4.62 -10.84
CA ARG A 307 2.68 5.97 -10.31
C ARG A 307 4.15 6.36 -10.21
N ASP A 308 4.45 7.57 -10.67
CA ASP A 308 5.75 8.18 -10.47
C ASP A 308 5.79 8.82 -9.08
N THR A 309 6.75 8.41 -8.27
CA THR A 309 7.02 8.99 -6.95
C THR A 309 8.43 9.58 -6.92
N ARG A 310 8.59 10.72 -6.27
CA ARG A 310 9.93 11.28 -6.03
C ARG A 310 10.65 10.45 -4.98
N ILE A 311 11.90 10.10 -5.27
CA ILE A 311 12.78 9.52 -4.27
C ILE A 311 13.20 10.65 -3.33
N TYR A 312 12.84 10.52 -2.04
CA TYR A 312 13.14 11.55 -1.03
C TYR A 312 14.63 11.93 -1.02
N GLY A 313 14.92 13.22 -0.93
CA GLY A 313 16.28 13.73 -0.92
C GLY A 313 16.98 13.75 -2.28
N THR A 314 16.29 13.39 -3.37
CA THR A 314 16.85 13.42 -4.73
C THR A 314 15.91 14.09 -5.73
N GLN A 315 16.45 14.48 -6.90
CA GLN A 315 15.63 14.94 -8.05
C GLN A 315 15.13 13.76 -8.91
N ARG A 316 15.43 12.51 -8.52
CA ARG A 316 15.06 11.32 -9.28
C ARG A 316 13.61 10.92 -8.99
N GLN A 317 12.95 10.42 -10.03
CA GLN A 317 11.63 9.80 -9.94
C GLN A 317 11.77 8.28 -10.08
N SER A 318 10.91 7.54 -9.39
CA SER A 318 10.76 6.10 -9.53
C SER A 318 9.32 5.80 -9.94
N THR A 319 9.15 5.03 -11.00
CA THR A 319 7.84 4.53 -11.41
C THR A 319 7.52 3.26 -10.62
N ASN A 320 6.52 3.32 -9.77
CA ASN A 320 6.09 2.18 -8.94
C ASN A 320 4.80 1.58 -9.51
N VAL A 321 4.72 0.26 -9.52
CA VAL A 321 3.50 -0.48 -9.86
C VAL A 321 2.55 -0.42 -8.66
N LEU A 322 1.28 -0.07 -8.90
CA LEU A 322 0.25 0.00 -7.87
C LEU A 322 -0.46 -1.36 -7.73
N THR A 323 0.06 -2.19 -6.83
CA THR A 323 -0.49 -3.52 -6.55
C THR A 323 -1.64 -3.52 -5.53
N ALA A 324 -1.80 -2.43 -4.78
CA ALA A 324 -2.77 -2.35 -3.70
C ALA A 324 -4.22 -2.36 -4.19
N SER A 325 -5.06 -3.15 -3.52
CA SER A 325 -6.52 -3.07 -3.55
C SER A 325 -7.02 -2.61 -2.19
N TYR A 326 -8.13 -1.87 -2.18
CA TYR A 326 -8.63 -1.22 -0.98
C TYR A 326 -9.87 -1.93 -0.47
N ILE A 327 -9.96 -2.07 0.87
CA ILE A 327 -11.09 -2.60 1.60
C ILE A 327 -11.25 -1.77 2.88
N SER A 328 -12.40 -1.76 3.50
CA SER A 328 -12.58 -1.07 4.78
C SER A 328 -13.52 -1.78 5.74
N SER A 329 -13.30 -1.55 7.03
CA SER A 329 -14.14 -2.01 8.14
C SER A 329 -14.49 -0.80 9.02
N ALA A 330 -15.41 0.02 8.55
CA ALA A 330 -15.69 1.31 9.16
C ALA A 330 -17.09 1.40 9.77
N ASN A 331 -17.30 2.43 10.59
CA ASN A 331 -18.59 2.81 11.14
C ASN A 331 -19.22 3.95 10.32
N GLU A 332 -18.56 4.39 9.28
CA GLU A 332 -19.01 5.38 8.31
C GLU A 332 -19.22 4.72 6.94
N HIS A 333 -20.18 5.22 6.20
CA HIS A 333 -20.38 4.82 4.81
C HIS A 333 -19.33 5.46 3.89
N LEU A 334 -18.86 4.73 2.88
CA LEU A 334 -17.95 5.28 1.88
C LEU A 334 -18.53 6.50 1.17
N TYR A 335 -19.83 6.49 0.90
CA TYR A 335 -20.49 7.63 0.25
C TYR A 335 -20.62 8.87 1.15
N ASP A 336 -20.47 8.74 2.47
CA ASP A 336 -20.41 9.89 3.39
C ASP A 336 -19.04 10.57 3.37
N VAL A 337 -18.02 9.81 3.01
CA VAL A 337 -16.63 10.26 2.93
C VAL A 337 -16.28 10.78 1.53
N PHE A 338 -16.75 10.08 0.49
CA PHE A 338 -16.39 10.33 -0.90
C PHE A 338 -17.55 10.97 -1.69
N PHE A 339 -17.55 12.29 -1.73
CA PHE A 339 -18.57 13.06 -2.46
C PHE A 339 -18.26 13.20 -3.94
N ASP A 340 -18.33 12.11 -4.71
CA ASP A 340 -18.09 12.20 -6.13
C ASP A 340 -18.95 11.23 -6.95
N GLU A 341 -19.89 11.82 -7.69
CA GLU A 341 -20.82 11.09 -8.57
C GLU A 341 -20.10 10.15 -9.56
N THR A 342 -18.92 10.56 -10.03
CA THR A 342 -18.22 9.81 -11.08
C THR A 342 -17.45 8.60 -10.56
N SER A 343 -17.15 8.54 -9.26
CA SER A 343 -16.37 7.47 -8.64
C SER A 343 -17.17 6.47 -7.86
N MET A 344 -18.43 6.77 -7.52
CA MET A 344 -19.27 5.92 -6.66
C MET A 344 -19.40 4.47 -7.16
N ARG A 345 -19.37 4.24 -8.46
CA ARG A 345 -19.32 2.88 -9.03
C ARG A 345 -18.16 2.02 -8.51
N ARG A 346 -17.14 2.63 -7.87
CA ARG A 346 -15.98 1.94 -7.31
C ARG A 346 -16.16 1.54 -5.86
N TYR A 347 -17.23 2.00 -5.22
CA TYR A 347 -17.47 1.80 -3.80
C TYR A 347 -18.71 0.96 -3.58
N PHE A 348 -18.65 0.07 -2.60
CA PHE A 348 -19.80 -0.71 -2.19
C PHE A 348 -19.79 -0.90 -0.67
N ASP A 349 -20.85 -0.46 -0.01
CA ASP A 349 -21.04 -0.65 1.43
C ASP A 349 -21.83 -1.94 1.66
N PHE A 350 -21.26 -2.86 2.43
CA PHE A 350 -22.00 -3.97 3.04
C PHE A 350 -22.47 -3.55 4.42
N THR A 351 -23.77 -3.62 4.66
CA THR A 351 -24.36 -3.27 5.94
C THR A 351 -24.34 -4.48 6.87
N CYS A 352 -23.48 -4.43 7.87
CA CYS A 352 -23.40 -5.47 8.91
C CYS A 352 -24.43 -5.15 10.00
N LYS A 353 -25.53 -5.93 10.09
CA LYS A 353 -26.64 -5.73 11.05
C LYS A 353 -26.33 -6.27 12.44
N ARG A 354 -25.28 -7.03 12.59
CA ARG A 354 -24.90 -7.62 13.88
C ARG A 354 -24.81 -6.54 14.95
N SER A 355 -25.57 -6.73 16.02
CA SER A 355 -25.66 -5.77 17.14
C SER A 355 -24.92 -6.22 18.40
N LYS A 356 -24.50 -7.50 18.45
CA LYS A 356 -23.83 -8.09 19.60
C LYS A 356 -22.50 -8.72 19.18
N PRO A 357 -21.50 -8.77 20.08
CA PRO A 357 -20.29 -9.53 19.83
C PRO A 357 -20.60 -11.00 19.54
N ALA A 358 -19.77 -11.62 18.71
CA ALA A 358 -19.92 -13.03 18.38
C ALA A 358 -19.73 -13.93 19.63
N THR A 359 -20.55 -14.96 19.76
CA THR A 359 -20.38 -16.00 20.77
C THR A 359 -19.13 -16.84 20.49
N GLU A 360 -18.64 -17.57 21.49
CA GLU A 360 -17.49 -18.48 21.28
C GLU A 360 -17.78 -19.56 20.23
N GLU A 361 -19.00 -20.01 20.12
CA GLU A 361 -19.42 -21.05 19.16
C GLU A 361 -19.37 -20.49 17.74
N GLU A 362 -19.92 -19.28 17.53
CA GLU A 362 -19.85 -18.58 16.24
C GLU A 362 -18.41 -18.29 15.84
N GLN A 363 -17.58 -17.85 16.78
CA GLN A 363 -16.14 -17.63 16.53
C GLN A 363 -15.44 -18.94 16.16
N LYS A 364 -15.72 -20.05 16.85
CA LYS A 364 -15.17 -21.37 16.51
C LYS A 364 -15.62 -21.83 15.12
N LYS A 365 -16.91 -21.60 14.77
CA LYS A 365 -17.43 -21.90 13.43
C LYS A 365 -16.68 -21.08 12.37
N LEU A 366 -16.57 -19.78 12.57
CA LEU A 366 -15.87 -18.86 11.66
C LEU A 366 -14.39 -19.25 11.50
N ASN A 367 -13.70 -19.53 12.60
CA ASN A 367 -12.26 -19.84 12.58
C ASN A 367 -11.97 -21.10 11.74
N LYS A 368 -12.83 -22.11 11.73
CA LYS A 368 -12.68 -23.30 10.88
C LYS A 368 -12.57 -22.96 9.39
N PHE A 369 -13.27 -21.92 8.95
CA PHE A 369 -13.19 -21.42 7.57
C PHE A 369 -11.99 -20.50 7.39
N LEU A 370 -11.76 -19.56 8.32
CA LEU A 370 -10.66 -18.61 8.21
C LEU A 370 -9.28 -19.27 8.29
N ASP A 371 -9.14 -20.39 8.99
CA ASP A 371 -7.89 -21.17 9.08
C ASP A 371 -7.52 -21.84 7.74
N HIS A 372 -8.50 -21.99 6.84
CA HIS A 372 -8.31 -22.54 5.49
C HIS A 372 -8.68 -21.54 4.39
N ASN A 373 -8.57 -20.27 4.68
CA ASN A 373 -9.02 -19.20 3.80
C ASN A 373 -8.28 -19.17 2.44
N GLU A 374 -7.08 -19.72 2.36
CA GLU A 374 -6.35 -19.91 1.11
C GLU A 374 -7.14 -20.73 0.08
N LEU A 375 -8.01 -21.65 0.52
CA LEU A 375 -8.88 -22.43 -0.39
C LEU A 375 -9.90 -21.55 -1.08
N LEU A 376 -10.48 -20.58 -0.36
CA LEU A 376 -11.39 -19.59 -0.96
C LEU A 376 -10.65 -18.69 -1.96
N TRP A 377 -9.43 -18.25 -1.63
CA TRP A 377 -8.63 -17.45 -2.54
C TRP A 377 -8.24 -18.23 -3.80
N LYS A 378 -7.92 -19.54 -3.69
CA LYS A 378 -7.68 -20.43 -4.85
C LYS A 378 -8.92 -20.66 -5.71
N ALA A 379 -10.10 -20.57 -5.13
CA ALA A 379 -11.35 -20.77 -5.86
C ALA A 379 -11.70 -19.65 -6.84
N VAL A 380 -11.05 -18.49 -6.73
CA VAL A 380 -11.29 -17.33 -7.59
C VAL A 380 -10.35 -17.33 -8.77
N ASP A 381 -10.88 -17.39 -10.00
CA ASP A 381 -10.11 -17.45 -11.24
C ASP A 381 -9.67 -16.04 -11.70
N GLU A 382 -8.41 -15.72 -11.52
CA GLU A 382 -7.78 -14.48 -11.96
C GLU A 382 -7.56 -14.39 -13.48
N ASN A 383 -7.84 -15.45 -14.24
CA ASN A 383 -7.70 -15.44 -15.69
C ASN A 383 -8.96 -14.95 -16.40
N ARG A 384 -10.09 -14.82 -15.69
CA ARG A 384 -11.31 -14.26 -16.25
C ARG A 384 -11.09 -12.80 -16.63
N ASP A 385 -11.41 -12.42 -17.87
CA ASP A 385 -11.15 -11.08 -18.39
C ASP A 385 -12.01 -9.99 -17.71
N LYS A 386 -13.28 -10.30 -17.42
CA LYS A 386 -14.24 -9.36 -16.84
C LYS A 386 -14.44 -9.52 -15.32
N GLY A 387 -13.77 -10.50 -14.69
CA GLY A 387 -13.96 -10.81 -13.28
C GLY A 387 -15.34 -11.42 -12.99
N TYR A 388 -15.89 -11.08 -11.82
CA TYR A 388 -17.16 -11.63 -11.32
C TYR A 388 -18.29 -10.61 -11.31
N TRP A 389 -18.00 -9.34 -11.48
CA TRP A 389 -18.99 -8.27 -11.55
C TRP A 389 -19.04 -7.68 -12.95
N ASP A 390 -20.17 -7.88 -13.63
CA ASP A 390 -20.48 -7.23 -14.89
C ASP A 390 -21.67 -6.28 -14.67
N PRO A 391 -21.49 -4.96 -14.83
CA PRO A 391 -22.57 -3.99 -14.67
C PRO A 391 -23.79 -4.21 -15.58
N SER A 392 -23.62 -4.94 -16.69
CA SER A 392 -24.71 -5.27 -17.61
C SER A 392 -25.56 -6.47 -17.18
N SER A 393 -25.05 -7.29 -16.26
CA SER A 393 -25.76 -8.44 -15.70
C SER A 393 -26.94 -8.04 -14.80
N GLU A 394 -27.86 -8.95 -14.53
CA GLU A 394 -28.99 -8.69 -13.61
C GLU A 394 -28.51 -8.32 -12.19
N ILE A 395 -27.48 -9.01 -11.68
CA ILE A 395 -26.85 -8.68 -10.40
C ILE A 395 -26.14 -7.32 -10.50
N GLY A 396 -25.44 -7.05 -11.61
CA GLY A 396 -24.79 -5.76 -11.85
C GLY A 396 -25.78 -4.59 -11.85
N LYS A 397 -26.97 -4.76 -12.41
CA LYS A 397 -28.04 -3.77 -12.37
C LYS A 397 -28.59 -3.56 -10.94
N LYS A 398 -28.74 -4.65 -10.14
CA LYS A 398 -29.12 -4.54 -8.73
C LYS A 398 -28.07 -3.76 -7.94
N ILE A 399 -26.79 -4.08 -8.11
CA ILE A 399 -25.66 -3.37 -7.48
C ILE A 399 -25.67 -1.89 -7.88
N ALA A 400 -25.82 -1.59 -9.16
CA ALA A 400 -25.88 -0.21 -9.66
C ALA A 400 -27.09 0.55 -9.07
N LYS A 401 -28.23 -0.13 -8.89
CA LYS A 401 -29.42 0.45 -8.26
C LYS A 401 -29.12 0.82 -6.79
N ILE A 402 -28.56 -0.11 -6.00
CA ILE A 402 -28.17 0.17 -4.61
C ILE A 402 -27.18 1.33 -4.57
N GLN A 403 -26.12 1.27 -5.37
CA GLN A 403 -25.17 2.37 -5.48
C GLN A 403 -25.85 3.70 -5.84
N SER A 404 -26.87 3.72 -6.70
CA SER A 404 -27.61 4.92 -7.04
C SER A 404 -28.51 5.44 -5.93
N GLU A 405 -28.99 4.59 -5.05
CA GLU A 405 -29.78 4.98 -3.87
C GLU A 405 -28.88 5.63 -2.81
N TYR A 406 -27.64 5.21 -2.71
CA TYR A 406 -26.63 5.86 -1.84
C TYR A 406 -26.08 7.16 -2.44
N TYR A 407 -26.39 7.47 -3.70
CA TYR A 407 -25.90 8.69 -4.32
C TYR A 407 -26.47 9.93 -3.62
N PRO A 408 -25.65 10.71 -2.98
CA PRO A 408 -25.96 12.11 -2.88
C PRO A 408 -25.67 12.71 -4.26
N THR A 409 -26.66 12.77 -5.13
CA THR A 409 -26.56 13.78 -6.18
C THR A 409 -26.13 15.07 -5.49
N LYS A 410 -25.38 15.99 -6.16
CA LYS A 410 -24.87 17.29 -5.68
C LYS A 410 -25.92 18.18 -4.99
N SER A 411 -26.84 17.60 -4.23
CA SER A 411 -27.92 18.26 -3.57
C SER A 411 -27.66 18.30 -2.08
N ASN A 412 -27.34 19.49 -1.59
CA ASN A 412 -27.33 19.81 -0.18
C ASN A 412 -28.67 19.47 0.54
N ILE A 413 -29.77 19.22 -0.20
CA ILE A 413 -31.06 18.76 0.34
C ILE A 413 -30.93 17.33 0.93
N ILE A 414 -30.15 16.45 0.30
CA ILE A 414 -29.92 15.09 0.81
C ILE A 414 -29.16 15.12 2.13
N TYR A 415 -28.14 16.00 2.21
CA TYR A 415 -27.42 16.21 3.47
C TYR A 415 -28.33 16.76 4.55
N PHE A 416 -29.12 17.75 4.20
CA PHE A 416 -30.11 18.29 5.08
C PHE A 416 -31.05 17.19 5.59
N ASN A 417 -31.53 16.30 4.72
CA ASN A 417 -32.40 15.19 5.12
C ASN A 417 -31.71 14.19 6.08
N ARG A 418 -30.39 14.02 6.03
CA ARG A 418 -29.66 13.17 7.00
C ARG A 418 -29.73 13.72 8.42
N PHE A 419 -29.73 15.05 8.56
CA PHE A 419 -29.79 15.71 9.87
C PHE A 419 -31.21 15.91 10.33
N TYR A 420 -32.15 16.06 9.41
CA TYR A 420 -33.53 16.47 9.70
C TYR A 420 -34.58 15.45 9.25
N LYS A 421 -34.19 14.29 8.75
CA LYS A 421 -35.01 13.18 8.24
C LYS A 421 -36.44 13.55 7.85
N PHE A 422 -36.70 13.66 6.57
CA PHE A 422 -38.04 13.96 6.05
C PHE A 422 -38.97 12.78 6.32
N THR A 423 -40.00 13.04 7.13
CA THR A 423 -41.13 12.14 7.34
C THR A 423 -42.40 12.90 7.10
N TYR A 424 -43.45 12.24 6.60
CA TYR A 424 -44.73 12.90 6.33
C TYR A 424 -45.37 13.35 7.65
N ASP A 425 -45.60 14.65 7.78
CA ASP A 425 -46.42 15.24 8.84
C ASP A 425 -47.01 16.59 8.37
N ALA A 426 -48.34 16.74 8.48
CA ALA A 426 -49.03 17.93 8.03
C ALA A 426 -48.82 19.15 8.95
N ASN A 427 -48.17 18.99 10.10
CA ASN A 427 -48.02 20.05 11.09
C ASN A 427 -46.91 21.06 10.78
N VAL A 428 -46.00 20.73 9.86
CA VAL A 428 -44.89 21.63 9.49
C VAL A 428 -45.10 22.15 8.07
N LYS A 429 -45.11 23.46 7.92
CA LYS A 429 -45.27 24.09 6.61
C LYS A 429 -44.03 23.95 5.75
N PRO A 430 -44.15 23.73 4.42
CA PRO A 430 -43.01 23.65 3.49
C PRO A 430 -42.06 24.86 3.58
N THR A 431 -42.57 26.04 3.86
CA THR A 431 -41.79 27.27 4.03
C THR A 431 -40.90 27.24 5.25
N GLU A 432 -41.33 26.61 6.34
CA GLU A 432 -40.55 26.46 7.58
C GLU A 432 -39.39 25.48 7.35
N ILE A 433 -39.65 24.38 6.63
CA ILE A 433 -38.62 23.43 6.21
C ILE A 433 -37.55 24.15 5.40
N TYR A 434 -37.99 24.93 4.40
CA TYR A 434 -37.09 25.67 3.54
C TYR A 434 -36.28 26.73 4.31
N THR A 435 -36.87 27.39 5.28
CA THR A 435 -36.17 28.35 6.14
C THR A 435 -35.05 27.63 6.91
N THR A 436 -35.36 26.50 7.52
CA THR A 436 -34.39 25.67 8.24
C THR A 436 -33.29 25.16 7.33
N TYR A 437 -33.66 24.67 6.16
CA TYR A 437 -32.69 24.25 5.12
C TYR A 437 -31.76 25.39 4.68
N SER A 438 -32.33 26.58 4.50
CA SER A 438 -31.56 27.75 4.07
C SER A 438 -30.60 28.24 5.16
N ALA A 439 -31.03 28.20 6.44
CA ALA A 439 -30.18 28.52 7.58
C ALA A 439 -29.04 27.47 7.71
N TRP A 440 -29.38 26.19 7.61
CA TRP A 440 -28.40 25.12 7.61
C TRP A 440 -27.38 25.28 6.48
N CYS A 441 -27.81 25.57 5.23
CA CYS A 441 -26.90 25.82 4.11
C CYS A 441 -25.92 26.96 4.40
N LYS A 442 -26.42 28.07 4.96
CA LYS A 442 -25.58 29.24 5.34
C LYS A 442 -24.53 28.85 6.38
N ASN A 443 -24.96 28.12 7.41
CA ASN A 443 -24.07 27.67 8.49
C ASN A 443 -23.04 26.63 8.00
N SER A 444 -23.40 25.86 6.97
CA SER A 444 -22.54 24.84 6.35
C SER A 444 -21.72 25.36 5.17
N GLY A 445 -21.69 26.67 4.93
CA GLY A 445 -20.92 27.27 3.85
C GLY A 445 -21.41 26.95 2.43
N CYS A 446 -22.63 26.39 2.27
CA CYS A 446 -23.20 26.06 0.98
C CYS A 446 -24.30 27.00 0.54
N LYS A 447 -24.50 27.14 -0.78
CA LYS A 447 -25.56 27.99 -1.32
C LYS A 447 -26.89 27.23 -1.33
N PRO A 448 -27.97 27.74 -0.68
CA PRO A 448 -29.26 27.09 -0.72
C PRO A 448 -29.84 27.10 -2.13
N LYS A 449 -30.57 26.05 -2.51
CA LYS A 449 -31.41 26.07 -3.70
C LYS A 449 -32.58 27.03 -3.52
N SER A 450 -33.17 27.49 -4.61
CA SER A 450 -34.43 28.24 -4.52
C SER A 450 -35.55 27.35 -3.94
N LEU A 451 -36.57 27.94 -3.33
CA LEU A 451 -37.72 27.22 -2.77
C LEU A 451 -38.37 26.29 -3.82
N VAL A 452 -38.51 26.76 -5.06
CA VAL A 452 -39.10 25.99 -6.15
C VAL A 452 -38.24 24.73 -6.46
N ASN A 453 -36.93 24.89 -6.56
CA ASN A 453 -36.02 23.78 -6.83
C ASN A 453 -35.92 22.84 -5.62
N PHE A 454 -35.99 23.36 -4.40
CA PHE A 454 -36.02 22.55 -3.17
C PHE A 454 -37.29 21.66 -3.17
N ASN A 455 -38.47 22.21 -3.33
CA ASN A 455 -39.72 21.44 -3.36
C ASN A 455 -39.76 20.44 -4.52
N SER A 456 -39.32 20.85 -5.71
CA SER A 456 -39.27 19.94 -6.88
C SER A 456 -38.35 18.76 -6.64
N GLU A 457 -37.23 18.96 -5.97
CA GLU A 457 -36.33 17.89 -5.68
C GLU A 457 -36.87 16.93 -4.60
N ILE A 458 -37.48 17.44 -3.54
CA ILE A 458 -38.14 16.61 -2.54
C ILE A 458 -39.29 15.81 -3.18
N LYS A 459 -40.10 16.41 -4.01
CA LYS A 459 -41.18 15.72 -4.74
C LYS A 459 -40.63 14.56 -5.58
N ARG A 460 -39.54 14.79 -6.28
CA ARG A 460 -38.91 13.76 -7.11
C ARG A 460 -38.31 12.60 -6.30
N ARG A 461 -37.68 12.89 -5.16
CA ARG A 461 -36.94 11.90 -4.38
C ARG A 461 -37.77 11.18 -3.34
N TRP A 462 -38.68 11.90 -2.72
CA TRP A 462 -39.55 11.41 -1.64
C TRP A 462 -41.02 11.67 -1.96
N PRO A 463 -41.59 11.07 -3.03
CA PRO A 463 -42.97 11.34 -3.43
C PRO A 463 -43.99 11.02 -2.33
N LYS A 464 -43.67 10.11 -1.40
CA LYS A 464 -44.51 9.77 -0.25
C LYS A 464 -44.63 10.90 0.77
N LEU A 465 -43.74 11.90 0.75
CA LEU A 465 -43.76 13.05 1.62
C LEU A 465 -44.62 14.21 1.08
N ILE A 466 -45.20 14.04 -0.10
CA ILE A 466 -45.98 15.07 -0.74
C ILE A 466 -47.41 14.96 -0.28
N GLY A 467 -47.90 16.05 0.30
CA GLY A 467 -49.29 16.18 0.74
C GLY A 467 -50.27 16.40 -0.38
N LYS A 468 -51.55 16.50 -0.05
CA LYS A 468 -52.64 16.80 -1.01
C LYS A 468 -52.52 18.17 -1.67
N ASP A 469 -51.76 19.07 -1.06
CA ASP A 469 -51.41 20.40 -1.55
C ASP A 469 -50.23 20.42 -2.51
N ASP A 470 -49.74 19.23 -2.89
CA ASP A 470 -48.56 19.01 -3.76
C ASP A 470 -47.26 19.58 -3.21
N LEU A 471 -47.18 19.77 -1.88
CA LEU A 471 -46.04 20.29 -1.16
C LEU A 471 -45.45 19.25 -0.22
N PRO A 472 -44.14 19.32 0.09
CA PRO A 472 -43.51 18.39 1.02
C PRO A 472 -43.87 18.73 2.47
N HIS A 473 -44.15 17.69 3.26
CA HIS A 473 -44.42 17.80 4.70
C HIS A 473 -43.42 16.94 5.45
N PHE A 474 -42.99 17.33 6.65
CA PHE A 474 -42.11 16.54 7.50
C PHE A 474 -42.40 16.70 8.98
N LYS A 475 -41.87 15.76 9.77
CA LYS A 475 -42.06 15.74 11.22
C LYS A 475 -40.83 16.36 11.90
N ALA A 476 -41.10 17.33 12.80
CA ALA A 476 -40.11 17.86 13.72
C ALA A 476 -40.57 17.56 15.16
N GLU A 477 -39.65 17.40 16.10
CA GLU A 477 -40.00 17.36 17.50
C GLU A 477 -40.55 18.75 17.93
N LEU A 478 -41.73 18.73 18.52
CA LEU A 478 -42.35 19.93 19.05
C LEU A 478 -42.09 20.03 20.57
N ARG A 479 -42.02 21.27 21.09
CA ARG A 479 -42.07 21.54 22.52
C ARG A 479 -43.53 21.42 23.00
N ASP A 480 -43.69 21.38 24.30
CA ASP A 480 -45.03 21.32 24.92
C ASP A 480 -45.94 22.49 24.53
N ASP A 481 -45.37 23.59 24.08
CA ASP A 481 -46.06 24.78 23.56
C ASP A 481 -46.31 24.72 22.03
N ASN A 482 -46.11 23.56 21.39
CA ASN A 482 -46.16 23.35 19.94
C ASN A 482 -45.11 24.10 19.10
N THR A 483 -44.08 24.66 19.74
CA THR A 483 -42.94 25.21 19.00
C THR A 483 -41.92 24.12 18.67
N ILE A 484 -41.15 24.33 17.61
CA ILE A 484 -40.13 23.37 17.19
C ILE A 484 -39.01 23.35 18.23
N LYS A 485 -38.69 22.13 18.75
CA LYS A 485 -37.56 21.96 19.65
C LYS A 485 -36.24 22.24 18.91
N MET A 486 -35.43 23.08 19.51
CA MET A 486 -34.04 23.30 19.08
C MET A 486 -33.10 22.58 20.03
N ASP A 487 -31.98 22.08 19.50
CA ASP A 487 -30.88 21.59 20.35
C ASP A 487 -30.08 22.77 20.93
N ASP A 488 -29.12 22.45 21.81
CA ASP A 488 -28.28 23.46 22.49
C ASP A 488 -27.46 24.31 21.51
N ASN A 489 -27.40 23.92 20.23
CA ASN A 489 -26.71 24.62 19.15
C ASN A 489 -27.70 25.40 18.24
N GLY A 490 -28.97 25.53 18.63
CA GLY A 490 -29.98 26.21 17.85
C GLY A 490 -30.47 25.45 16.60
N LYS A 491 -30.26 24.14 16.55
CA LYS A 491 -30.74 23.25 15.45
C LYS A 491 -32.07 22.62 15.84
N ILE A 492 -32.93 22.40 14.85
CA ILE A 492 -34.20 21.69 15.06
C ILE A 492 -33.91 20.29 15.55
N LYS A 493 -34.46 19.92 16.72
CA LYS A 493 -34.37 18.58 17.26
C LYS A 493 -35.36 17.66 16.52
N VAL A 494 -34.87 16.64 15.88
CA VAL A 494 -35.67 15.64 15.16
C VAL A 494 -35.87 14.42 16.06
N SER A 495 -37.10 13.88 16.12
CA SER A 495 -37.33 12.64 16.85
C SER A 495 -36.48 11.50 16.33
N SER A 496 -35.83 10.74 17.23
CA SER A 496 -35.08 9.54 16.87
C SER A 496 -36.01 8.53 16.22
N VAL A 497 -35.60 7.96 15.11
CA VAL A 497 -36.41 7.02 14.28
C VAL A 497 -36.40 5.59 14.86
N ASP A 498 -36.19 5.40 16.14
CA ASP A 498 -36.12 4.09 16.75
C ASP A 498 -37.47 3.35 16.91
N ASN A 499 -38.56 3.94 16.44
CA ASN A 499 -39.92 3.40 16.62
C ASN A 499 -40.82 3.49 15.38
N ILE A 500 -40.27 3.32 14.15
CA ILE A 500 -41.15 3.14 12.99
C ILE A 500 -40.68 1.90 12.22
N THR A 501 -41.30 0.78 12.61
CA THR A 501 -41.38 -0.46 11.81
C THR A 501 -42.13 -0.20 10.49
#